data_6cfc9a09fbb29099d62d38f27098c3fd
#
_entry.id   6cfc9a09fbb29099d62d38f27098c3fd
#
_cell.length_a   1.000
_cell.length_b   1.000
_cell.length_c   1.000
_cell.angle_alpha   90.00
_cell.angle_beta   90.00
_cell.angle_gamma   90.00
#
_symmetry.space_group_name_H-M   'P 1'
#
loop_
_entity.id
_entity.type
_entity.pdbx_description
1 polymer ?
#
loop_
_entity_poly.entity_id
_entity_poly.type
_entity_poly.pdbx_seq_one_letter_code
_entity_poly.pdbx_strand_id
1 'polypeptide(L)'
;MQSDNCLDSGSRKVYAAQCYRNPEWRLSTFTSEGSETSLSAKLLTERPAPIVATCLDSWGVLDDAIHHLTPKGSGIWNNVAFVRTTSFVPDWHIVFNSASLFGLPVDIEASPNRTIFAIGEPPTKAHRAFHEGQGKNTIVLTCDAELAARQNAARRFVLSPPITRSWSVNKTYDQLLVSEVVDKPLRLSWITSDIALLKGHRYRLAFLERLRKELDFDLFGRGFRLIGDKWNALAPYRYSIAFENTRADYYFTEKLMDCFVAETMPIYYGSPAITRFFPSDSMVLIDPEDKNVIPKIQEIIDSDLWKERRGAIREAKRLVLEKYNTFAYLAGFIESVQDKPLPPEIIHIDSPEVDFGIDE
;
A
#
# COMPACT_ATOMS: atom_id res chain seq x y z
N MET A 1 31.19 1.93 40.87
CA MET A 1 31.45 2.80 39.74
C MET A 1 30.22 2.73 38.86
N GLN A 2 29.42 3.76 38.99
CA GLN A 2 28.22 4.00 38.20
C GLN A 2 28.65 4.42 36.81
N SER A 3 28.02 3.89 35.79
CA SER A 3 28.04 4.45 34.44
C SER A 3 26.59 4.68 33.99
N ASP A 4 26.23 5.94 34.01
CA ASP A 4 24.98 6.50 33.56
C ASP A 4 24.72 6.18 32.09
N ASN A 5 23.61 5.48 31.81
CA ASN A 5 23.04 5.38 30.47
C ASN A 5 22.02 6.49 30.26
N CYS A 6 22.51 7.67 29.88
CA CYS A 6 21.70 8.70 29.25
C CYS A 6 21.51 8.34 27.77
N LEU A 7 20.40 7.66 27.42
CA LEU A 7 19.96 7.52 26.03
C LEU A 7 19.17 8.78 25.66
N ASP A 8 19.81 9.63 24.88
CA ASP A 8 19.28 10.88 24.34
C ASP A 8 18.05 10.58 23.42
N SER A 9 16.98 11.36 23.64
CA SER A 9 15.73 11.29 22.83
C SER A 9 15.95 11.60 21.32
N GLY A 10 17.08 12.20 20.96
CA GLY A 10 17.49 12.47 19.58
C GLY A 10 17.89 11.20 18.79
N SER A 11 18.48 10.20 19.45
CA SER A 11 18.90 8.95 18.81
C SER A 11 17.75 8.05 18.39
N ARG A 12 16.57 8.17 19.02
CA ARG A 12 15.38 7.36 18.68
C ARG A 12 14.69 7.84 17.41
N LYS A 13 14.69 9.16 17.12
CA LYS A 13 14.18 9.72 15.84
C LYS A 13 15.05 9.30 14.66
N VAL A 14 16.35 9.12 14.86
CA VAL A 14 17.29 8.68 13.83
C VAL A 14 17.11 7.19 13.49
N TYR A 15 16.76 6.33 14.45
CA TYR A 15 16.56 4.90 14.20
C TYR A 15 15.30 4.60 13.36
N ALA A 16 14.21 5.30 13.61
CA ALA A 16 13.00 5.14 12.79
C ALA A 16 13.25 5.59 11.34
N ALA A 17 13.91 6.75 11.15
CA ALA A 17 14.30 7.21 9.82
C ALA A 17 15.30 6.29 9.12
N GLN A 18 16.19 5.59 9.85
CA GLN A 18 17.11 4.61 9.28
C GLN A 18 16.43 3.31 8.84
N CYS A 19 15.37 2.86 9.50
CA CYS A 19 14.60 1.69 9.05
C CYS A 19 13.90 1.91 7.71
N TYR A 20 13.52 3.16 7.42
CA TYR A 20 12.94 3.55 6.14
C TYR A 20 13.98 4.02 5.10
N ARG A 21 15.22 4.29 5.52
CA ARG A 21 16.32 4.81 4.68
C ARG A 21 17.30 3.76 4.17
N ASN A 22 17.08 2.47 4.39
CA ASN A 22 18.09 1.50 3.98
C ASN A 22 18.28 1.53 2.45
N PRO A 23 19.44 2.01 1.94
CA PRO A 23 19.70 2.13 0.51
C PRO A 23 19.71 0.78 -0.22
N GLU A 24 19.85 -0.33 0.49
CA GLU A 24 19.80 -1.68 -0.08
C GLU A 24 18.47 -2.01 -0.74
N TRP A 25 17.40 -1.31 -0.38
CA TRP A 25 16.12 -1.42 -1.08
C TRP A 25 16.13 -0.79 -2.48
N ARG A 26 17.04 0.16 -2.73
CA ARG A 26 17.19 0.82 -4.03
C ARG A 26 18.10 0.06 -4.99
N LEU A 27 19.02 -0.79 -4.47
CA LEU A 27 20.07 -1.42 -5.28
C LEU A 27 19.74 -2.85 -5.73
N SER A 28 18.73 -3.52 -5.18
CA SER A 28 18.39 -4.90 -5.57
C SER A 28 17.38 -5.02 -6.71
N THR A 29 16.87 -3.92 -7.25
CA THR A 29 15.83 -3.97 -8.28
C THR A 29 16.25 -3.61 -9.69
N PHE A 30 17.45 -3.08 -9.94
CA PHE A 30 17.85 -2.74 -11.32
C PHE A 30 19.36 -2.89 -11.56
N THR A 31 19.80 -4.07 -11.99
CA THR A 31 20.89 -4.24 -12.94
C THR A 31 20.38 -5.04 -14.12
N SER A 32 19.74 -4.38 -15.05
CA SER A 32 19.70 -4.82 -16.44
C SER A 32 20.29 -3.70 -17.27
N GLU A 33 21.47 -3.93 -17.78
CA GLU A 33 22.05 -3.18 -18.90
C GLU A 33 21.05 -3.22 -20.06
N GLY A 34 20.60 -2.06 -20.50
CA GLY A 34 19.79 -1.98 -21.69
C GLY A 34 18.91 -0.74 -21.73
N SER A 35 19.41 0.27 -22.43
CA SER A 35 18.74 1.48 -22.92
C SER A 35 18.36 2.54 -21.87
N GLU A 36 19.06 3.64 -21.94
CA GLU A 36 18.70 4.95 -21.43
C GLU A 36 17.32 5.39 -21.97
N THR A 37 16.27 5.08 -21.21
CA THR A 37 15.09 5.89 -21.16
C THR A 37 14.85 6.20 -19.68
N SER A 38 15.72 7.03 -19.12
CA SER A 38 15.39 7.75 -17.92
C SER A 38 14.22 8.68 -18.29
N LEU A 39 13.01 8.22 -18.08
CA LEU A 39 11.84 9.07 -17.90
C LEU A 39 11.92 9.73 -16.51
N SER A 40 13.12 10.21 -16.17
CA SER A 40 13.33 11.13 -15.07
C SER A 40 12.45 12.34 -15.30
N ALA A 41 11.47 12.52 -14.45
CA ALA A 41 10.66 13.73 -14.22
C ALA A 41 10.63 14.73 -15.37
N LYS A 42 10.24 14.30 -16.57
CA LYS A 42 10.11 15.19 -17.71
C LYS A 42 8.97 16.14 -17.40
N LEU A 43 9.30 17.42 -17.31
CA LEU A 43 8.30 18.46 -17.13
C LEU A 43 7.30 18.38 -18.29
N LEU A 44 6.03 18.14 -18.01
CA LEU A 44 4.99 18.18 -19.02
C LEU A 44 4.69 19.63 -19.40
N THR A 45 4.87 19.95 -20.68
CA THR A 45 4.57 21.26 -21.25
C THR A 45 3.19 21.32 -21.90
N GLU A 46 2.61 20.15 -22.22
CA GLU A 46 1.29 20.01 -22.81
C GLU A 46 0.41 19.07 -22.00
N ARG A 47 -0.90 19.27 -22.02
CA ARG A 47 -1.86 18.42 -21.32
C ARG A 47 -2.04 17.09 -22.04
N PRO A 48 -1.69 15.93 -21.42
CA PRO A 48 -1.82 14.63 -22.07
C PRO A 48 -3.24 14.05 -22.01
N ALA A 49 -4.11 14.61 -21.17
CA ALA A 49 -5.49 14.19 -20.96
C ALA A 49 -6.34 15.39 -20.52
N PRO A 50 -7.69 15.29 -20.56
CA PRO A 50 -8.60 16.36 -20.12
C PRO A 50 -8.38 16.79 -18.66
N ILE A 51 -8.05 15.84 -17.78
CA ILE A 51 -7.77 16.10 -16.36
C ILE A 51 -6.33 15.70 -16.06
N VAL A 52 -5.56 16.61 -15.44
CA VAL A 52 -4.18 16.36 -15.04
C VAL A 52 -4.05 16.43 -13.53
N ALA A 53 -3.53 15.36 -12.93
CA ALA A 53 -3.27 15.24 -11.52
C ALA A 53 -1.77 15.06 -11.24
N THR A 54 -1.16 15.97 -10.48
CA THR A 54 0.21 15.76 -10.00
C THR A 54 0.22 14.84 -8.77
N CYS A 55 1.23 13.97 -8.71
CA CYS A 55 1.41 13.02 -7.64
C CYS A 55 2.66 13.38 -6.83
N LEU A 56 2.48 13.78 -5.60
CA LEU A 56 3.51 14.14 -4.65
C LEU A 56 3.74 12.99 -3.67
N ASP A 57 4.97 12.57 -3.52
CA ASP A 57 5.36 11.45 -2.67
C ASP A 57 6.76 11.69 -2.12
N SER A 58 6.87 11.69 -0.81
CA SER A 58 8.14 11.85 -0.12
C SER A 58 9.03 10.59 -0.11
N TRP A 59 8.48 9.44 -0.49
CA TRP A 59 9.15 8.13 -0.39
C TRP A 59 9.82 7.71 -1.71
N GLY A 60 9.56 8.41 -2.81
CA GLY A 60 10.10 8.10 -4.13
C GLY A 60 9.58 6.78 -4.72
N VAL A 61 8.44 6.30 -4.24
CA VAL A 61 7.86 5.01 -4.64
C VAL A 61 6.99 5.15 -5.90
N LEU A 62 6.56 6.38 -6.20
CA LEU A 62 5.57 6.62 -7.26
C LEU A 62 6.14 6.66 -8.67
N ASP A 63 7.44 6.92 -8.86
CA ASP A 63 8.00 7.07 -10.20
C ASP A 63 7.77 5.81 -11.04
N ASP A 64 8.07 4.65 -10.47
CA ASP A 64 7.75 3.38 -11.11
C ASP A 64 6.25 3.03 -11.03
N ALA A 65 5.57 3.40 -9.93
CA ALA A 65 4.19 2.99 -9.70
C ALA A 65 3.23 3.57 -10.75
N ILE A 66 3.40 4.83 -11.17
CA ILE A 66 2.55 5.45 -12.20
C ILE A 66 2.57 4.61 -13.48
N HIS A 67 3.76 4.22 -13.94
CA HIS A 67 3.90 3.41 -15.16
C HIS A 67 3.57 1.94 -14.93
N HIS A 68 3.87 1.42 -13.74
CA HIS A 68 3.68 0.01 -13.41
C HIS A 68 2.20 -0.37 -13.25
N LEU A 69 1.41 0.53 -12.67
CA LEU A 69 0.02 0.29 -12.31
C LEU A 69 -1.00 0.80 -13.34
N THR A 70 -0.59 1.51 -14.38
CA THR A 70 -1.51 2.05 -15.39
C THR A 70 -1.47 1.26 -16.71
N PRO A 71 -2.57 1.22 -17.47
CA PRO A 71 -2.61 0.58 -18.78
C PRO A 71 -1.51 1.10 -19.70
N LYS A 72 -0.78 0.18 -20.34
CA LYS A 72 0.35 0.44 -21.26
C LYS A 72 1.46 1.31 -20.65
N GLY A 73 1.54 1.35 -19.32
CA GLY A 73 2.47 2.23 -18.60
C GLY A 73 2.30 3.72 -18.93
N SER A 74 1.11 4.13 -19.34
CA SER A 74 0.85 5.47 -19.90
C SER A 74 0.79 6.57 -18.84
N GLY A 75 0.64 6.23 -17.56
CA GLY A 75 0.28 7.21 -16.52
C GLY A 75 -1.16 7.71 -16.62
N ILE A 76 -1.98 7.14 -17.50
CA ILE A 76 -3.35 7.58 -17.71
C ILE A 76 -4.33 6.48 -17.27
N TRP A 77 -5.37 6.89 -16.56
CA TRP A 77 -6.52 6.05 -16.26
C TRP A 77 -7.80 6.81 -16.59
N ASN A 78 -8.63 6.25 -17.51
CA ASN A 78 -9.76 6.94 -18.09
C ASN A 78 -9.36 8.34 -18.64
N ASN A 79 -9.95 9.40 -18.11
CA ASN A 79 -9.67 10.79 -18.50
C ASN A 79 -8.66 11.52 -17.60
N VAL A 80 -8.01 10.82 -16.68
CA VAL A 80 -7.07 11.40 -15.71
C VAL A 80 -5.64 10.97 -16.03
N ALA A 81 -4.77 11.94 -16.25
CA ALA A 81 -3.32 11.73 -16.36
C ALA A 81 -2.65 12.00 -15.02
N PHE A 82 -1.92 11.02 -14.51
CA PHE A 82 -1.13 11.10 -13.29
C PHE A 82 0.32 11.37 -13.66
N VAL A 83 0.88 12.44 -13.10
CA VAL A 83 2.21 12.94 -13.46
C VAL A 83 2.96 13.40 -12.22
N ARG A 84 4.28 13.53 -12.29
CA ARG A 84 5.09 14.02 -11.17
C ARG A 84 5.15 15.54 -11.12
N THR A 85 5.19 16.19 -12.26
CA THR A 85 5.31 17.63 -12.35
C THR A 85 4.79 18.15 -13.67
N THR A 86 4.38 19.41 -13.69
CA THR A 86 3.88 20.13 -14.88
C THR A 86 4.47 21.53 -14.93
N SER A 87 4.45 22.16 -16.12
CA SER A 87 4.76 23.58 -16.30
C SER A 87 3.52 24.49 -16.20
N PHE A 88 2.38 23.91 -15.89
CA PHE A 88 1.10 24.60 -15.72
C PHE A 88 0.43 24.15 -14.41
N VAL A 89 -0.52 24.92 -13.90
CA VAL A 89 -1.29 24.52 -12.71
C VAL A 89 -2.14 23.30 -13.07
N PRO A 90 -1.95 22.15 -12.41
CA PRO A 90 -2.74 20.95 -12.68
C PRO A 90 -4.17 21.11 -12.17
N ASP A 91 -5.08 20.24 -12.62
CA ASP A 91 -6.46 20.25 -12.13
C ASP A 91 -6.55 19.69 -10.70
N TRP A 92 -5.62 18.78 -10.33
CA TRP A 92 -5.56 18.14 -9.03
C TRP A 92 -4.13 17.97 -8.54
N HIS A 93 -3.97 18.00 -7.20
CA HIS A 93 -2.78 17.53 -6.53
C HIS A 93 -3.13 16.32 -5.66
N ILE A 94 -2.32 15.26 -5.71
CA ILE A 94 -2.45 14.07 -4.90
C ILE A 94 -1.19 13.94 -4.06
N VAL A 95 -1.37 13.98 -2.75
CA VAL A 95 -0.29 13.83 -1.76
C VAL A 95 -0.41 12.45 -1.13
N PHE A 96 0.53 11.57 -1.40
CA PHE A 96 0.55 10.22 -0.86
C PHE A 96 1.21 10.23 0.53
N ASN A 97 0.42 9.94 1.56
CA ASN A 97 0.76 10.04 2.98
C ASN A 97 1.28 11.43 3.37
N SER A 98 2.40 11.85 2.82
CA SER A 98 3.04 13.15 3.07
C SER A 98 3.81 13.63 1.83
N ALA A 99 3.83 14.93 1.62
CA ALA A 99 4.66 15.56 0.58
C ALA A 99 6.15 15.67 1.00
N SER A 100 6.43 15.62 2.30
CA SER A 100 7.77 15.76 2.85
C SER A 100 8.05 14.75 3.97
N LEU A 101 9.14 13.99 3.86
CA LEU A 101 9.67 13.11 4.91
C LEU A 101 10.69 13.81 5.82
N PHE A 102 11.22 14.97 5.42
CA PHE A 102 12.40 15.57 6.03
C PHE A 102 12.13 16.91 6.71
N GLY A 103 10.86 17.20 7.03
CA GLY A 103 10.51 18.40 7.77
C GLY A 103 10.56 19.69 6.94
N LEU A 104 10.73 19.60 5.63
CA LEU A 104 10.64 20.79 4.78
C LEU A 104 9.20 20.93 4.30
N PRO A 105 8.56 22.07 4.56
CA PRO A 105 7.24 22.37 4.06
C PRO A 105 7.25 22.47 2.54
N VAL A 106 6.11 22.18 1.93
CA VAL A 106 5.89 22.33 0.49
C VAL A 106 4.68 23.22 0.28
N ASP A 107 4.83 24.26 -0.51
CA ASP A 107 3.74 25.11 -0.95
C ASP A 107 3.26 24.63 -2.33
N ILE A 108 1.96 24.42 -2.45
CA ILE A 108 1.33 24.09 -3.74
C ILE A 108 0.25 25.13 -4.09
N GLU A 109 0.19 25.50 -5.35
CA GLU A 109 -0.87 26.33 -5.87
C GLU A 109 -1.99 25.44 -6.40
N ALA A 110 -3.15 25.47 -5.75
CA ALA A 110 -4.28 24.60 -6.09
C ALA A 110 -5.63 25.30 -5.89
N SER A 111 -6.61 24.94 -6.70
CA SER A 111 -8.00 25.33 -6.43
C SER A 111 -8.51 24.65 -5.16
N PRO A 112 -9.39 25.31 -4.38
CA PRO A 112 -10.05 24.71 -3.22
C PRO A 112 -10.69 23.36 -3.56
N ASN A 113 -10.54 22.38 -2.67
CA ASN A 113 -11.01 20.99 -2.83
C ASN A 113 -10.40 20.25 -4.04
N ARG A 114 -9.22 20.67 -4.52
CA ARG A 114 -8.47 20.01 -5.59
C ARG A 114 -7.14 19.41 -5.13
N THR A 115 -6.94 19.36 -3.82
CA THR A 115 -5.82 18.64 -3.20
C THR A 115 -6.34 17.44 -2.42
N ILE A 116 -5.86 16.24 -2.77
CA ILE A 116 -6.22 14.97 -2.15
C ILE A 116 -5.03 14.47 -1.33
N PHE A 117 -5.22 14.25 -0.04
CA PHE A 117 -4.32 13.42 0.77
C PHE A 117 -4.78 11.97 0.65
N ALA A 118 -3.98 11.16 0.00
CA ALA A 118 -4.23 9.73 -0.25
C ALA A 118 -3.45 8.90 0.78
N ILE A 119 -4.14 8.39 1.81
CA ILE A 119 -3.49 7.77 2.96
C ILE A 119 -3.41 6.26 2.80
N GLY A 120 -2.18 5.74 2.88
CA GLY A 120 -1.88 4.31 2.81
C GLY A 120 -1.54 3.66 4.14
N GLU A 121 -1.22 4.48 5.16
CA GLU A 121 -0.81 4.01 6.48
C GLU A 121 -2.00 3.46 7.30
N PRO A 122 -1.76 2.57 8.29
CA PRO A 122 -2.83 2.05 9.13
C PRO A 122 -3.42 3.12 10.07
N PRO A 123 -4.72 3.03 10.44
CA PRO A 123 -5.39 3.99 11.31
C PRO A 123 -5.01 3.76 12.78
N THR A 124 -3.75 3.99 13.13
CA THR A 124 -3.21 3.86 14.47
C THR A 124 -2.79 5.22 15.02
N LYS A 125 -2.59 5.33 16.33
CA LYS A 125 -2.10 6.57 16.92
C LYS A 125 -0.78 7.02 16.32
N ALA A 126 0.14 6.09 16.07
CA ALA A 126 1.45 6.38 15.46
C ALA A 126 1.33 7.04 14.08
N HIS A 127 0.27 6.77 13.33
CA HIS A 127 0.09 7.28 11.97
C HIS A 127 -1.01 8.35 11.87
N ARG A 128 -1.55 8.80 13.02
CA ARG A 128 -2.71 9.69 13.04
C ARG A 128 -2.48 10.99 12.28
N ALA A 129 -1.28 11.55 12.36
CA ALA A 129 -0.93 12.77 11.67
C ALA A 129 -1.11 12.69 10.14
N PHE A 130 -0.87 11.52 9.55
CA PHE A 130 -1.16 11.29 8.12
C PHE A 130 -2.66 11.35 7.84
N HIS A 131 -3.47 10.67 8.68
CA HIS A 131 -4.91 10.60 8.50
C HIS A 131 -5.63 11.94 8.72
N GLU A 132 -5.05 12.85 9.48
CA GLU A 132 -5.61 14.18 9.69
C GLU A 132 -5.48 15.08 8.45
N GLY A 133 -4.52 14.78 7.55
CA GLY A 133 -4.23 15.60 6.38
C GLY A 133 -3.77 17.02 6.78
N GLN A 134 -3.56 17.87 5.80
CA GLN A 134 -3.07 19.23 6.02
C GLN A 134 -3.76 20.23 5.09
N GLY A 135 -3.49 21.52 5.34
CA GLY A 135 -4.05 22.62 4.58
C GLY A 135 -5.55 22.85 4.84
N LYS A 136 -6.09 23.88 4.23
CA LYS A 136 -7.52 24.16 4.19
C LYS A 136 -8.07 23.76 2.82
N ASN A 137 -9.38 23.51 2.76
CA ASN A 137 -10.07 23.16 1.53
C ASN A 137 -9.44 21.96 0.81
N THR A 138 -9.04 20.95 1.59
CA THR A 138 -8.43 19.71 1.10
C THR A 138 -9.35 18.50 1.33
N ILE A 139 -9.09 17.43 0.58
CA ILE A 139 -9.80 16.15 0.69
C ILE A 139 -8.83 15.12 1.27
N VAL A 140 -9.29 14.35 2.25
CA VAL A 140 -8.49 13.27 2.86
C VAL A 140 -9.18 11.95 2.59
N LEU A 141 -8.56 11.09 1.78
CA LEU A 141 -8.97 9.70 1.59
C LEU A 141 -8.31 8.87 2.71
N THR A 142 -9.12 8.35 3.62
CA THR A 142 -8.64 7.68 4.83
C THR A 142 -9.37 6.37 5.09
N CYS A 143 -8.65 5.36 5.57
CA CYS A 143 -9.24 4.12 6.08
C CYS A 143 -9.64 4.20 7.58
N ASP A 144 -9.45 5.37 8.21
CA ASP A 144 -9.92 5.65 9.56
C ASP A 144 -11.41 6.04 9.54
N ALA A 145 -12.27 5.08 9.87
CA ALA A 145 -13.73 5.29 9.87
C ALA A 145 -14.19 6.34 10.90
N GLU A 146 -13.47 6.47 12.01
CA GLU A 146 -13.76 7.48 13.03
C GLU A 146 -13.49 8.88 12.52
N LEU A 147 -12.34 9.09 11.87
CA LEU A 147 -12.02 10.37 11.23
C LEU A 147 -12.94 10.67 10.05
N ALA A 148 -13.24 9.68 9.23
CA ALA A 148 -14.13 9.85 8.08
C ALA A 148 -15.56 10.28 8.50
N ALA A 149 -16.00 9.91 9.70
CA ALA A 149 -17.28 10.32 10.26
C ALA A 149 -17.28 11.77 10.83
N ARG A 150 -16.11 12.40 10.98
CA ARG A 150 -16.02 13.75 11.53
C ARG A 150 -16.34 14.80 10.47
N GLN A 151 -17.14 15.77 10.88
CA GLN A 151 -17.30 17.00 10.09
C GLN A 151 -16.18 17.98 10.45
N ASN A 152 -15.49 18.45 9.45
CA ASN A 152 -14.42 19.44 9.61
C ASN A 152 -14.58 20.53 8.53
N ALA A 153 -14.68 21.78 8.96
CA ALA A 153 -14.86 22.92 8.03
C ALA A 153 -13.63 23.17 7.14
N ALA A 154 -12.45 22.74 7.57
CA ALA A 154 -11.22 22.95 6.82
C ALA A 154 -10.91 21.82 5.82
N ARG A 155 -11.42 20.59 6.07
CA ARG A 155 -11.08 19.40 5.28
C ARG A 155 -12.29 18.49 5.12
N ARG A 156 -12.39 17.87 3.94
CA ARG A 156 -13.38 16.83 3.64
C ARG A 156 -12.76 15.46 3.82
N PHE A 157 -13.14 14.74 4.85
CA PHE A 157 -12.75 13.35 5.05
C PHE A 157 -13.66 12.40 4.27
N VAL A 158 -13.06 11.45 3.57
CA VAL A 158 -13.75 10.44 2.78
C VAL A 158 -13.22 9.06 3.16
N LEU A 159 -14.11 8.18 3.59
CA LEU A 159 -13.75 6.81 3.92
C LEU A 159 -13.37 6.05 2.66
N SER A 160 -12.19 5.49 2.64
CA SER A 160 -11.61 4.77 1.50
C SER A 160 -10.81 3.55 1.97
N PRO A 161 -10.57 2.56 1.11
CA PRO A 161 -9.45 1.64 1.31
C PRO A 161 -8.14 2.42 1.39
N PRO A 162 -7.06 1.84 1.97
CA PRO A 162 -5.75 2.46 1.98
C PRO A 162 -5.27 2.72 0.54
N ILE A 163 -4.80 3.91 0.30
CA ILE A 163 -4.25 4.28 -1.01
C ILE A 163 -2.74 4.06 -0.96
N THR A 164 -2.35 2.81 -1.19
CA THR A 164 -0.95 2.37 -1.26
C THR A 164 -0.61 1.96 -2.69
N ARG A 165 0.62 1.51 -2.91
CA ARG A 165 0.92 0.73 -4.12
C ARG A 165 0.08 -0.55 -4.08
N SER A 166 -0.80 -0.73 -5.08
CA SER A 166 -1.81 -1.79 -5.08
C SER A 166 -1.22 -3.19 -5.05
N TRP A 167 -0.03 -3.37 -5.66
CA TRP A 167 0.75 -4.61 -5.57
C TRP A 167 2.25 -4.31 -5.64
N SER A 168 3.03 -5.23 -5.09
CA SER A 168 4.49 -5.13 -5.01
C SER A 168 5.21 -6.23 -5.78
N VAL A 169 4.48 -7.13 -6.46
CA VAL A 169 5.07 -8.06 -7.41
C VAL A 169 5.60 -7.29 -8.63
N ASN A 170 6.72 -7.74 -9.20
CA ASN A 170 7.34 -7.08 -10.35
C ASN A 170 6.63 -7.48 -11.66
N LYS A 171 5.37 -7.10 -11.76
CA LYS A 171 4.50 -7.29 -12.94
C LYS A 171 3.68 -6.03 -13.17
N THR A 172 3.70 -5.53 -14.41
CA THR A 172 2.88 -4.37 -14.80
C THR A 172 1.40 -4.74 -14.85
N TYR A 173 0.53 -3.73 -14.87
CA TYR A 173 -0.91 -3.90 -15.08
C TYR A 173 -1.21 -4.81 -16.28
N ASP A 174 -0.62 -4.51 -17.45
CA ASP A 174 -0.88 -5.28 -18.67
C ASP A 174 -0.39 -6.72 -18.59
N GLN A 175 0.76 -6.94 -17.93
CA GLN A 175 1.28 -8.30 -17.70
C GLN A 175 0.34 -9.11 -16.79
N LEU A 176 -0.17 -8.49 -15.73
CA LEU A 176 -1.10 -9.14 -14.80
C LEU A 176 -2.47 -9.38 -15.43
N LEU A 177 -2.93 -8.47 -16.30
CA LEU A 177 -4.22 -8.58 -16.99
C LEU A 177 -4.28 -9.84 -17.86
N VAL A 178 -3.19 -10.18 -18.55
CA VAL A 178 -3.09 -11.35 -19.43
C VAL A 178 -2.45 -12.57 -18.78
N SER A 179 -1.94 -12.45 -17.56
CA SER A 179 -1.28 -13.58 -16.90
C SER A 179 -2.31 -14.63 -16.46
N GLU A 180 -2.05 -15.87 -16.85
CA GLU A 180 -2.75 -17.04 -16.34
C GLU A 180 -1.75 -17.89 -15.53
N VAL A 181 -2.12 -18.20 -14.31
CA VAL A 181 -1.40 -19.17 -13.49
C VAL A 181 -2.11 -20.50 -13.58
N VAL A 182 -1.57 -21.45 -14.35
CA VAL A 182 -2.25 -22.71 -14.68
C VAL A 182 -2.06 -23.75 -13.59
N ASP A 183 -0.86 -23.88 -13.08
CA ASP A 183 -0.49 -24.87 -12.05
C ASP A 183 0.30 -24.24 -10.91
N LYS A 184 0.11 -24.79 -9.70
CA LYS A 184 0.80 -24.37 -8.48
C LYS A 184 1.31 -25.61 -7.74
N PRO A 185 2.57 -26.01 -8.00
CA PRO A 185 3.12 -27.24 -7.42
C PRO A 185 3.40 -27.13 -5.92
N LEU A 186 3.60 -25.92 -5.40
CA LEU A 186 3.97 -25.68 -4.01
C LEU A 186 2.74 -25.36 -3.15
N ARG A 187 2.80 -25.69 -1.86
CA ARG A 187 1.64 -25.64 -0.96
C ARG A 187 1.47 -24.27 -0.33
N LEU A 188 2.40 -23.87 0.53
CA LEU A 188 2.28 -22.70 1.38
C LEU A 188 3.54 -21.87 1.38
N SER A 189 3.38 -20.55 1.21
CA SER A 189 4.42 -19.55 1.44
C SER A 189 3.99 -18.50 2.46
N TRP A 190 4.95 -17.80 3.02
CA TRP A 190 4.73 -16.56 3.77
C TRP A 190 5.82 -15.56 3.43
N ILE A 191 5.42 -14.37 2.98
CA ILE A 191 6.33 -13.25 2.75
C ILE A 191 6.15 -12.27 3.90
N THR A 192 7.18 -12.08 4.72
CA THR A 192 7.14 -11.18 5.87
C THR A 192 8.52 -10.62 6.19
N SER A 193 8.63 -9.80 7.24
CA SER A 193 9.89 -9.25 7.72
C SER A 193 10.07 -9.50 9.22
N ASP A 194 11.30 -9.40 9.68
CA ASP A 194 11.68 -9.49 11.10
C ASP A 194 11.48 -8.19 11.89
N ILE A 195 10.90 -7.16 11.26
CA ILE A 195 10.62 -5.88 11.93
C ILE A 195 9.67 -6.10 13.12
N ALA A 196 10.07 -5.59 14.29
CA ALA A 196 9.38 -5.72 15.57
C ALA A 196 9.06 -4.39 16.26
N LEU A 197 9.02 -3.28 15.52
CA LEU A 197 8.89 -1.92 16.09
C LEU A 197 7.54 -1.70 16.76
N LEU A 198 6.44 -2.01 16.05
CA LEU A 198 5.07 -1.77 16.53
C LEU A 198 4.47 -3.04 17.14
N LYS A 199 3.42 -2.89 17.93
CA LYS A 199 2.66 -4.00 18.52
C LYS A 199 2.21 -5.03 17.49
N GLY A 200 1.66 -4.58 16.37
CA GLY A 200 1.23 -5.46 15.28
C GLY A 200 2.38 -6.23 14.63
N HIS A 201 3.57 -5.64 14.55
CA HIS A 201 4.77 -6.36 14.10
C HIS A 201 5.12 -7.51 15.04
N ARG A 202 5.16 -7.22 16.36
CA ARG A 202 5.46 -8.24 17.40
C ARG A 202 4.39 -9.34 17.42
N TYR A 203 3.12 -8.98 17.26
CA TYR A 203 2.02 -9.94 17.19
C TYR A 203 2.15 -10.88 15.98
N ARG A 204 2.44 -10.35 14.81
CA ARG A 204 2.71 -11.13 13.60
C ARG A 204 3.88 -12.10 13.79
N LEU A 205 4.98 -11.63 14.38
CA LEU A 205 6.16 -12.46 14.64
C LEU A 205 5.88 -13.54 15.70
N ALA A 206 5.09 -13.25 16.72
CA ALA A 206 4.67 -14.25 17.69
C ALA A 206 3.83 -15.37 17.04
N PHE A 207 2.94 -15.03 16.12
CA PHE A 207 2.19 -16.02 15.35
C PHE A 207 3.10 -16.84 14.42
N LEU A 208 4.07 -16.18 13.76
CA LEU A 208 5.06 -16.87 12.94
C LEU A 208 5.84 -17.92 13.75
N GLU A 209 6.30 -17.57 14.95
CA GLU A 209 7.05 -18.52 15.82
C GLU A 209 6.21 -19.69 16.30
N ARG A 210 4.89 -19.50 16.46
CA ARG A 210 3.98 -20.62 16.74
C ARG A 210 3.81 -21.51 15.51
N LEU A 211 3.55 -20.90 14.37
CA LEU A 211 3.26 -21.62 13.12
C LEU A 211 4.44 -22.50 12.69
N ARG A 212 5.66 -21.97 12.69
CA ARG A 212 6.87 -22.69 12.22
C ARG A 212 7.30 -23.86 13.10
N LYS A 213 6.72 -24.01 14.31
CA LYS A 213 6.97 -25.16 15.18
C LYS A 213 6.13 -26.38 14.79
N GLU A 214 5.00 -26.18 14.15
CA GLU A 214 4.00 -27.18 13.90
C GLU A 214 3.71 -27.41 12.41
N LEU A 215 4.10 -26.46 11.56
CA LEU A 215 3.81 -26.47 10.13
C LEU A 215 5.08 -26.18 9.31
N ASP A 216 5.27 -26.94 8.23
CA ASP A 216 6.33 -26.69 7.25
C ASP A 216 5.81 -25.81 6.12
N PHE A 217 6.54 -24.72 5.84
CA PHE A 217 6.22 -23.77 4.78
C PHE A 217 7.44 -22.95 4.36
N ASP A 218 7.40 -22.40 3.17
CA ASP A 218 8.45 -21.51 2.67
C ASP A 218 8.31 -20.09 3.20
N LEU A 219 9.32 -19.62 3.94
CA LEU A 219 9.36 -18.30 4.56
C LEU A 219 10.31 -17.38 3.82
N PHE A 220 9.79 -16.23 3.37
CA PHE A 220 10.52 -15.23 2.59
C PHE A 220 10.45 -13.85 3.21
N GLY A 221 11.41 -13.00 2.83
CA GLY A 221 11.48 -11.58 3.14
C GLY A 221 12.68 -11.20 3.98
N ARG A 222 12.71 -9.94 4.41
CA ARG A 222 13.82 -9.39 5.19
C ARG A 222 13.93 -10.11 6.55
N GLY A 223 15.17 -10.48 6.90
CA GLY A 223 15.47 -11.30 8.09
C GLY A 223 15.24 -12.80 7.88
N PHE A 224 14.74 -13.20 6.70
CA PHE A 224 14.51 -14.58 6.28
C PHE A 224 15.13 -14.84 4.92
N ARG A 225 14.58 -15.76 4.11
CA ARG A 225 15.06 -15.97 2.75
C ARG A 225 14.68 -14.78 1.86
N LEU A 226 15.67 -13.98 1.46
CA LEU A 226 15.45 -12.83 0.57
C LEU A 226 14.96 -13.29 -0.81
N ILE A 227 14.09 -12.50 -1.41
CA ILE A 227 13.61 -12.68 -2.77
C ILE A 227 13.67 -11.35 -3.52
N GLY A 228 14.06 -11.38 -4.79
CA GLY A 228 14.10 -10.17 -5.64
C GLY A 228 12.72 -9.77 -6.15
N ASP A 229 11.80 -10.72 -6.32
CA ASP A 229 10.43 -10.48 -6.76
C ASP A 229 9.46 -11.36 -5.96
N LYS A 230 8.49 -10.74 -5.31
CA LYS A 230 7.43 -11.43 -4.56
C LYS A 230 6.63 -12.41 -5.43
N TRP A 231 6.56 -12.17 -6.74
CA TRP A 231 5.94 -13.11 -7.69
C TRP A 231 6.48 -14.52 -7.53
N ASN A 232 7.79 -14.69 -7.34
CA ASN A 232 8.45 -15.99 -7.21
C ASN A 232 8.08 -16.73 -5.91
N ALA A 233 7.60 -16.02 -4.90
CA ALA A 233 7.13 -16.59 -3.65
C ALA A 233 5.60 -16.69 -3.57
N LEU A 234 4.89 -16.33 -4.62
CA LEU A 234 3.43 -16.40 -4.70
C LEU A 234 2.95 -17.25 -5.87
N ALA A 235 3.39 -16.96 -7.09
CA ALA A 235 2.88 -17.61 -8.28
C ALA A 235 2.96 -19.16 -8.25
N PRO A 236 4.02 -19.81 -7.75
CA PRO A 236 4.08 -21.27 -7.68
C PRO A 236 3.32 -21.88 -6.48
N TYR A 237 2.78 -21.05 -5.55
CA TYR A 237 2.16 -21.53 -4.31
C TYR A 237 0.63 -21.48 -4.41
N ARG A 238 -0.03 -22.55 -3.93
CA ARG A 238 -1.50 -22.60 -3.83
C ARG A 238 -2.02 -21.62 -2.78
N TYR A 239 -1.32 -21.53 -1.65
CA TYR A 239 -1.67 -20.70 -0.50
C TYR A 239 -0.51 -19.80 -0.10
N SER A 240 -0.83 -18.63 0.45
CA SER A 240 0.14 -17.76 1.10
C SER A 240 -0.48 -17.09 2.32
N ILE A 241 0.29 -16.96 3.40
CA ILE A 241 -0.17 -16.21 4.57
C ILE A 241 -0.07 -14.72 4.27
N ALA A 242 -1.21 -14.05 4.33
CA ALA A 242 -1.34 -12.60 4.21
C ALA A 242 -1.76 -12.04 5.58
N PHE A 243 -0.78 -11.53 6.32
CA PHE A 243 -0.98 -11.09 7.70
C PHE A 243 -0.73 -9.58 7.82
N GLU A 244 -1.79 -8.81 8.10
CA GLU A 244 -1.69 -7.38 8.30
C GLU A 244 -1.15 -7.03 9.69
N ASN A 245 -0.42 -5.93 9.80
CA ASN A 245 0.09 -5.45 11.08
C ASN A 245 -0.98 -4.79 11.95
N THR A 246 -2.10 -4.40 11.33
CA THR A 246 -3.21 -3.72 11.99
C THR A 246 -4.52 -4.34 11.56
N ARG A 247 -5.46 -4.47 12.49
CA ARG A 247 -6.80 -4.97 12.24
C ARG A 247 -7.81 -3.81 12.32
N ALA A 248 -8.24 -3.32 11.14
CA ALA A 248 -9.26 -2.29 11.02
C ALA A 248 -10.14 -2.57 9.80
N ASP A 249 -11.43 -2.17 9.85
CA ASP A 249 -12.46 -2.57 8.88
C ASP A 249 -12.14 -2.21 7.42
N TYR A 250 -11.47 -1.10 7.22
CA TYR A 250 -11.15 -0.60 5.88
C TYR A 250 -9.66 -0.75 5.54
N TYR A 251 -8.87 -1.41 6.41
CA TYR A 251 -7.43 -1.53 6.21
C TYR A 251 -7.02 -2.89 5.66
N PHE A 252 -6.52 -2.91 4.44
CA PHE A 252 -5.84 -4.03 3.78
C PHE A 252 -4.78 -3.49 2.83
N THR A 253 -3.74 -4.25 2.58
CA THR A 253 -2.57 -3.75 1.86
C THR A 253 -2.14 -4.68 0.72
N GLU A 254 -1.00 -4.35 0.12
CA GLU A 254 -0.34 -5.19 -0.87
C GLU A 254 -0.13 -6.65 -0.43
N LYS A 255 -0.10 -6.93 0.88
CA LYS A 255 0.05 -8.31 1.38
C LYS A 255 -1.07 -9.23 0.92
N LEU A 256 -2.29 -8.70 0.94
CA LEU A 256 -3.46 -9.40 0.44
C LEU A 256 -3.53 -9.33 -1.10
N MET A 257 -3.32 -8.13 -1.65
CA MET A 257 -3.48 -7.88 -3.08
C MET A 257 -2.43 -8.61 -3.92
N ASP A 258 -1.18 -8.73 -3.44
CA ASP A 258 -0.12 -9.53 -4.08
C ASP A 258 -0.54 -11.00 -4.24
N CYS A 259 -1.24 -11.57 -3.25
CA CYS A 259 -1.77 -12.93 -3.35
C CYS A 259 -2.81 -13.05 -4.48
N PHE A 260 -3.74 -12.10 -4.56
CA PHE A 260 -4.79 -12.13 -5.59
C PHE A 260 -4.23 -11.97 -7.00
N VAL A 261 -3.30 -11.01 -7.22
CA VAL A 261 -2.73 -10.83 -8.57
C VAL A 261 -1.89 -12.02 -9.02
N ALA A 262 -1.33 -12.78 -8.09
CA ALA A 262 -0.62 -14.03 -8.35
C ALA A 262 -1.55 -15.26 -8.40
N GLU A 263 -2.86 -15.10 -8.29
CA GLU A 263 -3.86 -16.18 -8.19
C GLU A 263 -3.54 -17.20 -7.08
N THR A 264 -2.94 -16.74 -6.00
CA THR A 264 -2.64 -17.52 -4.79
C THR A 264 -3.75 -17.27 -3.77
N MET A 265 -4.29 -18.31 -3.15
CA MET A 265 -5.31 -18.16 -2.12
C MET A 265 -4.69 -17.62 -0.84
N PRO A 266 -5.06 -16.42 -0.37
CA PRO A 266 -4.55 -15.92 0.89
C PRO A 266 -5.20 -16.62 2.08
N ILE A 267 -4.37 -17.03 3.05
CA ILE A 267 -4.78 -17.32 4.42
C ILE A 267 -4.61 -16.01 5.17
N TYR A 268 -5.72 -15.32 5.42
CA TYR A 268 -5.72 -13.88 5.72
C TYR A 268 -6.06 -13.56 7.17
N TYR A 269 -5.23 -12.70 7.77
CA TYR A 269 -5.53 -11.97 8.99
C TYR A 269 -5.40 -10.47 8.76
N GLY A 270 -6.44 -9.71 9.03
CA GLY A 270 -6.47 -8.26 8.84
C GLY A 270 -7.87 -7.69 9.02
N SER A 271 -8.36 -6.98 8.02
CA SER A 271 -9.68 -6.32 8.06
C SER A 271 -10.80 -7.33 8.36
N PRO A 272 -11.57 -7.13 9.44
CA PRO A 272 -12.75 -7.96 9.71
C PRO A 272 -13.89 -7.75 8.69
N ALA A 273 -13.88 -6.62 7.98
CA ALA A 273 -14.88 -6.29 6.96
C ALA A 273 -14.40 -6.59 5.53
N ILE A 274 -13.34 -7.39 5.35
CA ILE A 274 -12.70 -7.61 4.04
C ILE A 274 -13.65 -8.17 2.97
N THR A 275 -14.68 -8.92 3.37
CA THR A 275 -15.69 -9.47 2.48
C THR A 275 -16.61 -8.41 1.85
N ARG A 276 -16.56 -7.16 2.31
CA ARG A 276 -17.20 -6.02 1.62
C ARG A 276 -16.43 -5.60 0.36
N PHE A 277 -15.16 -5.97 0.27
CA PHE A 277 -14.25 -5.55 -0.80
C PHE A 277 -13.99 -6.68 -1.79
N PHE A 278 -13.87 -7.92 -1.30
CA PHE A 278 -13.53 -9.09 -2.10
C PHE A 278 -14.49 -10.26 -1.83
N PRO A 279 -14.69 -11.17 -2.80
CA PRO A 279 -15.52 -12.35 -2.59
C PRO A 279 -15.05 -13.16 -1.37
N SER A 280 -15.96 -13.61 -0.52
CA SER A 280 -15.65 -14.40 0.67
C SER A 280 -14.86 -15.66 0.35
N ASP A 281 -15.15 -16.29 -0.80
CA ASP A 281 -14.49 -17.50 -1.25
C ASP A 281 -13.11 -17.29 -1.87
N SER A 282 -12.67 -16.03 -2.04
CA SER A 282 -11.33 -15.74 -2.58
C SER A 282 -10.21 -15.91 -1.58
N MET A 283 -10.52 -16.10 -0.29
CA MET A 283 -9.55 -16.18 0.80
C MET A 283 -10.07 -17.09 1.93
N VAL A 284 -9.17 -17.43 2.85
CA VAL A 284 -9.52 -18.08 4.11
C VAL A 284 -9.18 -17.13 5.25
N LEU A 285 -10.20 -16.74 6.02
CA LEU A 285 -10.00 -15.90 7.21
C LEU A 285 -9.53 -16.73 8.39
N ILE A 286 -8.51 -16.25 9.09
CA ILE A 286 -8.00 -16.89 10.30
C ILE A 286 -8.08 -15.95 11.50
N ASP A 287 -8.24 -16.54 12.68
CA ASP A 287 -8.04 -15.88 13.96
C ASP A 287 -6.79 -16.49 14.62
N PRO A 288 -5.69 -15.77 14.75
CA PRO A 288 -4.48 -16.24 15.42
C PRO A 288 -4.69 -16.64 16.88
N GLU A 289 -5.74 -16.16 17.54
CA GLU A 289 -6.07 -16.52 18.94
C GLU A 289 -6.84 -17.83 19.04
N ASP A 290 -7.39 -18.34 17.93
CA ASP A 290 -8.00 -19.67 17.93
C ASP A 290 -6.95 -20.75 18.23
N LYS A 291 -7.18 -21.56 19.25
CA LYS A 291 -6.27 -22.66 19.64
C LYS A 291 -6.09 -23.71 18.53
N ASN A 292 -7.08 -23.83 17.65
CA ASN A 292 -7.10 -24.77 16.53
C ASN A 292 -6.67 -24.14 15.21
N VAL A 293 -6.15 -22.89 15.20
CA VAL A 293 -5.81 -22.20 13.96
C VAL A 293 -4.79 -22.94 13.12
N ILE A 294 -3.76 -23.52 13.74
CA ILE A 294 -2.68 -24.21 13.01
C ILE A 294 -3.17 -25.54 12.43
N PRO A 295 -3.86 -26.42 13.15
CA PRO A 295 -4.54 -27.57 12.56
C PRO A 295 -5.49 -27.22 11.41
N LYS A 296 -6.28 -26.15 11.51
CA LYS A 296 -7.14 -25.68 10.43
C LYS A 296 -6.34 -25.24 9.20
N ILE A 297 -5.23 -24.52 9.38
CA ILE A 297 -4.33 -24.16 8.28
C ILE A 297 -3.77 -25.41 7.61
N GLN A 298 -3.36 -26.42 8.39
CA GLN A 298 -2.89 -27.69 7.85
C GLN A 298 -3.95 -28.38 6.99
N GLU A 299 -5.19 -28.45 7.48
CA GLU A 299 -6.32 -29.03 6.74
C GLU A 299 -6.56 -28.29 5.41
N ILE A 300 -6.52 -26.95 5.44
CA ILE A 300 -6.70 -26.10 4.25
C ILE A 300 -5.62 -26.37 3.20
N ILE A 301 -4.35 -26.37 3.59
CA ILE A 301 -3.24 -26.57 2.65
C ILE A 301 -3.14 -28.01 2.12
N ASP A 302 -3.75 -28.97 2.81
CA ASP A 302 -3.87 -30.37 2.37
C ASP A 302 -5.06 -30.59 1.43
N SER A 303 -5.99 -29.64 1.39
CA SER A 303 -7.17 -29.69 0.54
C SER A 303 -6.92 -29.14 -0.87
N ASP A 304 -7.90 -29.36 -1.77
CA ASP A 304 -7.94 -28.75 -3.11
C ASP A 304 -8.71 -27.41 -3.14
N LEU A 305 -8.94 -26.80 -1.99
CA LEU A 305 -9.76 -25.59 -1.83
C LEU A 305 -9.34 -24.45 -2.77
N TRP A 306 -8.02 -24.23 -2.95
CA TRP A 306 -7.48 -23.27 -3.91
C TRP A 306 -8.02 -23.53 -5.34
N LYS A 307 -8.07 -24.79 -5.75
CA LYS A 307 -8.54 -25.19 -7.09
C LYS A 307 -10.04 -24.98 -7.22
N GLU A 308 -10.80 -25.39 -6.21
CA GLU A 308 -12.26 -25.26 -6.16
C GLU A 308 -12.70 -23.79 -6.20
N ARG A 309 -11.97 -22.91 -5.52
CA ARG A 309 -12.30 -21.48 -5.37
C ARG A 309 -11.56 -20.57 -6.36
N ARG A 310 -10.92 -21.12 -7.37
CA ARG A 310 -10.13 -20.37 -8.35
C ARG A 310 -10.93 -19.25 -9.03
N GLY A 311 -12.22 -19.46 -9.29
CA GLY A 311 -13.10 -18.43 -9.86
C GLY A 311 -13.20 -17.19 -8.96
N ALA A 312 -13.35 -17.38 -7.64
CA ALA A 312 -13.41 -16.27 -6.69
C ALA A 312 -12.07 -15.54 -6.56
N ILE A 313 -10.95 -16.27 -6.62
CA ILE A 313 -9.60 -15.67 -6.60
C ILE A 313 -9.38 -14.82 -7.86
N ARG A 314 -9.80 -15.29 -9.04
CA ARG A 314 -9.71 -14.52 -10.29
C ARG A 314 -10.59 -13.27 -10.26
N GLU A 315 -11.77 -13.34 -9.69
CA GLU A 315 -12.60 -12.15 -9.47
C GLU A 315 -11.95 -11.17 -8.52
N ALA A 316 -11.32 -11.64 -7.43
CA ALA A 316 -10.55 -10.78 -6.54
C ALA A 316 -9.35 -10.13 -7.27
N LYS A 317 -8.63 -10.86 -8.12
CA LYS A 317 -7.58 -10.32 -9.00
C LYS A 317 -8.13 -9.20 -9.88
N ARG A 318 -9.27 -9.40 -10.54
CA ARG A 318 -9.92 -8.39 -11.37
C ARG A 318 -10.25 -7.13 -10.56
N LEU A 319 -10.79 -7.30 -9.36
CA LEU A 319 -11.09 -6.17 -8.45
C LEU A 319 -9.82 -5.42 -8.04
N VAL A 320 -8.71 -6.12 -7.77
CA VAL A 320 -7.42 -5.46 -7.51
C VAL A 320 -6.96 -4.65 -8.71
N LEU A 321 -7.04 -5.21 -9.91
CA LEU A 321 -6.55 -4.55 -11.12
C LEU A 321 -7.39 -3.35 -11.52
N GLU A 322 -8.72 -3.44 -11.43
CA GLU A 322 -9.64 -2.49 -12.05
C GLU A 322 -10.33 -1.54 -11.06
N LYS A 323 -10.54 -1.97 -9.80
CA LYS A 323 -11.31 -1.20 -8.81
C LYS A 323 -10.45 -0.68 -7.67
N TYR A 324 -9.57 -1.52 -7.12
CA TYR A 324 -8.71 -1.18 -5.98
C TYR A 324 -7.28 -0.86 -6.40
N ASN A 325 -7.00 -0.82 -7.69
CA ASN A 325 -5.80 -0.21 -8.24
C ASN A 325 -5.76 1.27 -7.85
N THR A 326 -4.62 1.73 -7.35
CA THR A 326 -4.42 3.10 -6.87
C THR A 326 -4.91 4.13 -7.87
N PHE A 327 -4.51 4.03 -9.13
CA PHE A 327 -4.84 5.02 -10.15
C PHE A 327 -6.26 4.86 -10.69
N ALA A 328 -6.78 3.63 -10.74
CA ALA A 328 -8.19 3.39 -11.06
C ALA A 328 -9.12 4.03 -10.01
N TYR A 329 -8.80 3.80 -8.72
CA TYR A 329 -9.58 4.34 -7.61
C TYR A 329 -9.54 5.86 -7.59
N LEU A 330 -8.35 6.46 -7.72
CA LEU A 330 -8.17 7.92 -7.74
C LEU A 330 -8.83 8.57 -8.96
N ALA A 331 -8.72 7.97 -10.15
CA ALA A 331 -9.41 8.46 -11.34
C ALA A 331 -10.92 8.45 -11.16
N GLY A 332 -11.49 7.33 -10.71
CA GLY A 332 -12.92 7.23 -10.42
C GLY A 332 -13.40 8.23 -9.37
N PHE A 333 -12.59 8.46 -8.32
CA PHE A 333 -12.89 9.48 -7.32
C PHE A 333 -12.87 10.90 -7.91
N ILE A 334 -11.81 11.26 -8.65
CA ILE A 334 -11.67 12.56 -9.31
C ILE A 334 -12.83 12.81 -10.27
N GLU A 335 -13.18 11.83 -11.10
CA GLU A 335 -14.30 11.92 -12.05
C GLU A 335 -15.67 12.05 -11.36
N SER A 336 -15.79 11.54 -10.12
CA SER A 336 -17.02 11.68 -9.32
C SER A 336 -17.23 13.06 -8.74
N VAL A 337 -16.19 13.89 -8.65
CA VAL A 337 -16.24 15.25 -8.12
C VAL A 337 -16.47 16.21 -9.27
N GLN A 338 -17.71 16.68 -9.41
CA GLN A 338 -18.15 17.53 -10.53
C GLN A 338 -18.16 19.03 -10.24
N ASP A 339 -17.62 19.45 -9.10
CA ASP A 339 -17.57 20.87 -8.73
C ASP A 339 -16.70 21.67 -9.69
N LYS A 340 -17.15 22.86 -10.06
CA LYS A 340 -16.31 23.78 -10.85
C LYS A 340 -15.10 24.23 -10.02
N PRO A 341 -13.89 24.25 -10.61
CA PRO A 341 -12.72 24.75 -9.90
C PRO A 341 -12.91 26.24 -9.54
N LEU A 342 -12.53 26.60 -8.33
CA LEU A 342 -12.41 27.98 -7.89
C LEU A 342 -11.01 28.52 -8.21
N PRO A 343 -10.76 29.84 -8.11
CA PRO A 343 -9.42 30.39 -8.28
C PRO A 343 -8.42 29.69 -7.36
N PRO A 344 -7.19 29.43 -7.85
CA PRO A 344 -6.16 28.78 -7.03
C PRO A 344 -5.77 29.60 -5.81
N GLU A 345 -5.39 28.91 -4.74
CA GLU A 345 -4.81 29.46 -3.52
C GLU A 345 -3.52 28.70 -3.17
N ILE A 346 -2.66 29.28 -2.33
CA ILE A 346 -1.47 28.58 -1.84
C ILE A 346 -1.86 27.70 -0.66
N ILE A 347 -1.58 26.42 -0.79
CA ILE A 347 -1.77 25.41 0.27
C ILE A 347 -0.39 25.06 0.82
N HIS A 348 -0.20 25.35 2.11
CA HIS A 348 1.00 25.00 2.84
C HIS A 348 0.88 23.58 3.42
N ILE A 349 1.87 22.73 3.14
CA ILE A 349 1.93 21.33 3.58
C ILE A 349 3.20 21.12 4.35
N ASP A 350 3.09 20.88 5.66
CA ASP A 350 4.19 20.54 6.54
C ASP A 350 4.50 19.03 6.50
N SER A 351 5.65 18.66 7.06
CA SER A 351 5.94 17.27 7.36
C SER A 351 5.12 16.82 8.57
N PRO A 352 4.37 15.72 8.49
CA PRO A 352 3.63 15.22 9.64
C PRO A 352 4.61 14.73 10.73
N GLU A 353 4.32 15.04 11.98
CA GLU A 353 4.98 14.40 13.11
C GLU A 353 4.45 12.99 13.29
N VAL A 354 5.30 12.00 13.13
CA VAL A 354 4.96 10.59 13.33
C VAL A 354 5.50 10.14 14.68
N ASP A 355 4.61 9.84 15.61
CA ASP A 355 4.96 9.31 16.93
C ASP A 355 4.98 7.78 16.89
N PHE A 356 6.15 7.20 16.74
CA PHE A 356 6.37 5.76 16.86
C PHE A 356 6.47 5.30 18.33
N GLY A 357 5.73 5.91 19.23
CA GLY A 357 5.73 5.58 20.65
C GLY A 357 5.83 4.09 20.92
N ILE A 358 6.79 3.71 21.77
CA ILE A 358 7.16 2.31 22.03
C ILE A 358 6.12 1.57 22.90
N ASP A 359 5.11 2.27 23.41
CA ASP A 359 4.20 1.81 24.46
C ASP A 359 2.78 1.46 23.97
N GLU A 360 2.59 1.07 22.70
CA GLU A 360 1.30 0.54 22.22
C GLU A 360 1.38 -0.87 21.64
#